data_60bc61d1b614ed42a93c6d67aed59130
#
_entry.id   60bc61d1b614ed42a93c6d67aed59130
#
_cell.length_a   1.000
_cell.length_b   1.000
_cell.length_c   1.000
_cell.angle_alpha   90.00
_cell.angle_beta   90.00
_cell.angle_gamma   90.00
#
_symmetry.space_group_name_H-M   'P 1'
#
loop_
_entity.id
_entity.type
_entity.pdbx_description
1 polymer ?
#
loop_
_entity_poly.entity_id
_entity_poly.type
_entity_poly.pdbx_seq_one_letter_code
_entity_poly.pdbx_strand_id
1 'polypeptide(L)'
;VRVFIGNVEENIKLSVVTDKGQYQENITAGLNYKDFNFSFNGSPSSVSVTFSGGASPEVYGISLESSSGVVLDNIAMRGSDGSVFVKFQQTLAKSMFADLNPKLXILQYGGNAMPVXSSEKVAKXYGKQLTNSINXIRRYCPXVSILXIGPADMCKTVNGQLQTYPMMETMIKELKNVCXENNVAFFSMYDAMGGKNSMIQWVKQGLAVSDYIHFNRRGAEKMSEILFKYLMLEYELFLIKTGRDS
;
A
#
# COMPACT_ATOMS: atom_id res chain seq x y z
N VAL A 1 -20.82 4.32 2.56
CA VAL A 1 -20.08 3.61 3.62
C VAL A 1 -20.08 2.14 3.30
N ARG A 2 -18.89 1.52 3.27
CA ARG A 2 -18.76 0.06 3.10
C ARG A 2 -18.18 -0.51 4.40
N VAL A 3 -18.70 -1.66 4.81
CA VAL A 3 -18.25 -2.33 6.05
C VAL A 3 -17.96 -3.79 5.71
N PHE A 4 -16.69 -4.17 5.80
CA PHE A 4 -16.19 -5.51 5.45
C PHE A 4 -16.04 -6.31 6.73
N ILE A 5 -16.84 -7.36 6.91
CA ILE A 5 -16.76 -8.20 8.12
C ILE A 5 -16.84 -9.68 7.77
N GLY A 6 -16.47 -10.51 8.73
CA GLY A 6 -16.66 -11.95 8.64
C GLY A 6 -16.47 -12.64 9.98
N ASN A 7 -16.41 -13.97 9.92
CA ASN A 7 -16.29 -14.83 11.09
C ASN A 7 -17.31 -14.46 12.20
N VAL A 8 -18.58 -14.34 11.79
CA VAL A 8 -19.68 -13.99 12.69
C VAL A 8 -20.13 -15.26 13.43
N GLU A 9 -19.79 -15.39 14.70
CA GLU A 9 -20.06 -16.59 15.51
C GLU A 9 -21.47 -16.63 16.08
N GLU A 10 -22.07 -15.46 16.36
CA GLU A 10 -23.41 -15.33 16.91
C GLU A 10 -24.22 -14.31 16.10
N ASN A 11 -25.53 -14.35 16.22
CA ASN A 11 -26.37 -13.33 15.59
C ASN A 11 -26.02 -11.96 16.14
N ILE A 12 -25.75 -11.00 15.25
CA ILE A 12 -25.39 -9.64 15.61
C ILE A 12 -26.20 -8.64 14.80
N LYS A 13 -26.20 -7.40 15.24
CA LYS A 13 -26.82 -6.28 14.55
C LYS A 13 -25.74 -5.27 14.19
N LEU A 14 -25.66 -4.90 12.92
CA LEU A 14 -24.83 -3.81 12.42
C LEU A 14 -25.69 -2.57 12.26
N SER A 15 -25.26 -1.46 12.86
CA SER A 15 -25.92 -0.16 12.73
C SER A 15 -24.94 0.85 12.17
N VAL A 16 -25.34 1.59 11.13
CA VAL A 16 -24.55 2.69 10.54
C VAL A 16 -25.38 3.94 10.64
N VAL A 17 -24.92 4.90 11.42
CA VAL A 17 -25.64 6.16 11.72
C VAL A 17 -24.79 7.34 11.25
N THR A 18 -25.42 8.28 10.57
CA THR A 18 -24.81 9.53 10.09
C THR A 18 -25.73 10.69 10.33
N ASP A 19 -25.26 11.91 10.09
CA ASP A 19 -26.10 13.12 10.06
C ASP A 19 -27.06 13.16 8.84
N LYS A 20 -26.96 12.20 7.92
CA LYS A 20 -27.80 12.10 6.70
C LYS A 20 -28.77 10.92 6.72
N GLY A 21 -28.79 10.12 7.79
CA GLY A 21 -29.66 8.96 7.90
C GLY A 21 -29.02 7.80 8.62
N GLN A 22 -29.74 6.69 8.68
CA GLN A 22 -29.25 5.50 9.37
C GLN A 22 -29.70 4.22 8.66
N TYR A 23 -28.92 3.18 8.83
CA TYR A 23 -29.19 1.82 8.34
C TYR A 23 -28.94 0.82 9.46
N GLN A 24 -29.70 -0.27 9.44
CA GLN A 24 -29.50 -1.40 10.34
C GLN A 24 -29.63 -2.72 9.56
N GLU A 25 -28.75 -3.67 9.86
CA GLU A 25 -28.74 -4.99 9.28
C GLU A 25 -28.64 -6.05 10.40
N ASN A 26 -29.49 -7.04 10.37
CA ASN A 26 -29.38 -8.22 11.23
C ASN A 26 -28.53 -9.25 10.52
N ILE A 27 -27.48 -9.71 11.15
CA ILE A 27 -26.50 -10.62 10.56
C ILE A 27 -26.54 -11.95 11.31
N THR A 28 -26.84 -13.00 10.59
CA THR A 28 -26.97 -14.35 11.14
C THR A 28 -25.58 -14.95 11.37
N ALA A 29 -25.44 -15.71 12.43
CA ALA A 29 -24.26 -16.52 12.72
C ALA A 29 -23.87 -17.42 11.54
N GLY A 30 -22.58 -17.65 11.37
CA GLY A 30 -22.04 -18.46 10.29
C GLY A 30 -21.60 -17.68 9.06
N LEU A 31 -21.72 -16.34 9.09
CA LEU A 31 -21.23 -15.49 7.99
C LEU A 31 -19.70 -15.50 7.98
N ASN A 32 -19.09 -16.02 6.91
CA ASN A 32 -17.63 -16.06 6.76
C ASN A 32 -17.04 -14.75 6.25
N TYR A 33 -17.76 -14.06 5.34
CA TYR A 33 -17.32 -12.76 4.79
C TYR A 33 -18.47 -12.08 4.06
N LYS A 34 -18.59 -10.77 4.23
CA LYS A 34 -19.49 -9.92 3.42
C LYS A 34 -19.07 -8.47 3.44
N ASP A 35 -19.26 -7.80 2.31
CA ASP A 35 -19.20 -6.34 2.15
C ASP A 35 -20.61 -5.78 2.27
N PHE A 36 -20.88 -5.00 3.30
CA PHE A 36 -22.15 -4.29 3.51
C PHE A 36 -22.01 -2.88 2.96
N ASN A 37 -22.90 -2.49 2.04
CA ASN A 37 -22.86 -1.21 1.35
C ASN A 37 -24.07 -0.33 1.75
N PHE A 38 -23.80 0.88 2.23
CA PHE A 38 -24.82 1.83 2.69
C PHE A 38 -24.61 3.16 1.95
N SER A 39 -25.65 3.60 1.23
CA SER A 39 -25.62 4.85 0.45
C SER A 39 -26.40 5.96 1.13
N PHE A 40 -25.81 7.14 1.19
CA PHE A 40 -26.43 8.32 1.79
C PHE A 40 -26.49 9.44 0.75
N ASN A 41 -27.54 10.24 0.81
CA ASN A 41 -27.66 11.43 -0.04
C ASN A 41 -26.70 12.52 0.48
N GLY A 42 -25.75 12.92 -0.37
CA GLY A 42 -24.72 13.90 -0.02
C GLY A 42 -23.58 13.24 0.79
N SER A 43 -22.69 14.07 1.31
CA SER A 43 -21.54 13.63 2.08
C SER A 43 -21.81 13.80 3.58
N PRO A 44 -21.93 12.72 4.34
CA PRO A 44 -22.07 12.84 5.79
C PRO A 44 -20.85 13.50 6.42
N SER A 45 -21.08 14.31 7.46
CA SER A 45 -20.00 14.93 8.24
C SER A 45 -19.49 14.01 9.37
N SER A 46 -20.27 12.99 9.72
CA SER A 46 -19.90 12.01 10.74
C SER A 46 -20.52 10.65 10.40
N VAL A 47 -19.81 9.61 10.76
CA VAL A 47 -20.27 8.21 10.58
C VAL A 47 -19.98 7.45 11.87
N SER A 48 -20.99 6.75 12.37
CA SER A 48 -20.85 5.85 13.51
C SER A 48 -21.24 4.44 13.06
N VAL A 49 -20.34 3.50 13.21
CA VAL A 49 -20.57 2.08 12.91
C VAL A 49 -20.56 1.32 14.23
N THR A 50 -21.67 0.63 14.53
CA THR A 50 -21.85 -0.07 15.79
C THR A 50 -22.24 -1.52 15.53
N PHE A 51 -21.58 -2.43 16.22
CA PHE A 51 -21.95 -3.86 16.26
C PHE A 51 -22.55 -4.13 17.65
N SER A 52 -23.69 -4.82 17.69
CA SER A 52 -24.30 -5.22 18.97
C SER A 52 -24.76 -6.67 18.89
N GLY A 53 -24.53 -7.42 19.97
CA GLY A 53 -24.80 -8.85 20.06
C GLY A 53 -23.92 -9.50 21.12
N GLY A 54 -23.90 -10.83 21.16
CA GLY A 54 -23.15 -11.62 22.13
C GLY A 54 -21.65 -11.71 21.83
N ALA A 55 -21.27 -11.66 20.54
CA ALA A 55 -19.87 -11.76 20.12
C ALA A 55 -19.55 -10.73 19.05
N SER A 56 -18.31 -10.25 19.00
CA SER A 56 -17.86 -9.30 17.97
C SER A 56 -17.52 -10.05 16.66
N PRO A 57 -17.88 -9.50 15.50
CA PRO A 57 -17.38 -10.05 14.24
C PRO A 57 -15.90 -9.69 14.06
N GLU A 58 -15.22 -10.35 13.13
CA GLU A 58 -13.95 -9.82 12.62
C GLU A 58 -14.27 -8.67 11.66
N VAL A 59 -13.69 -7.51 11.90
CA VAL A 59 -13.84 -6.33 11.04
C VAL A 59 -12.59 -6.20 10.18
N TYR A 60 -12.74 -6.40 8.87
CA TYR A 60 -11.62 -6.34 7.92
C TYR A 60 -11.36 -4.92 7.42
N GLY A 61 -12.37 -4.07 7.45
CA GLY A 61 -12.22 -2.66 7.07
C GLY A 61 -13.52 -1.90 7.03
N ILE A 62 -13.40 -0.58 7.03
CA ILE A 62 -14.51 0.34 6.80
C ILE A 62 -14.02 1.35 5.77
N SER A 63 -14.79 1.53 4.68
CA SER A 63 -14.46 2.49 3.63
C SER A 63 -15.52 3.57 3.56
N LEU A 64 -15.06 4.82 3.47
CA LEU A 64 -15.90 6.01 3.29
C LEU A 64 -15.56 6.60 1.94
N GLU A 65 -16.41 6.37 0.95
CA GLU A 65 -16.10 6.71 -0.44
C GLU A 65 -17.28 7.37 -1.13
N SER A 66 -17.00 8.22 -2.10
CA SER A 66 -18.04 8.81 -2.95
C SER A 66 -18.41 7.84 -4.07
N SER A 67 -19.51 8.13 -4.77
CA SER A 67 -20.01 7.29 -5.86
C SER A 67 -19.14 7.36 -7.13
N SER A 68 -18.23 8.33 -7.20
CA SER A 68 -17.36 8.55 -8.36
C SER A 68 -16.02 9.13 -7.92
N GLY A 69 -15.01 8.99 -8.77
CA GLY A 69 -13.66 9.48 -8.51
C GLY A 69 -12.65 8.36 -8.32
N VAL A 70 -11.54 8.69 -7.69
CA VAL A 70 -10.46 7.74 -7.38
C VAL A 70 -10.48 7.43 -5.89
N VAL A 71 -10.54 6.17 -5.53
CA VAL A 71 -10.44 5.72 -4.14
C VAL A 71 -9.02 5.19 -3.91
N LEU A 72 -8.41 5.60 -2.81
CA LEU A 72 -7.10 5.12 -2.40
C LEU A 72 -7.23 4.43 -1.03
N ASP A 73 -7.03 3.13 -1.01
CA ASP A 73 -7.01 2.34 0.22
C ASP A 73 -5.57 2.19 0.71
N ASN A 74 -5.33 2.47 1.98
CA ASN A 74 -4.02 2.34 2.58
C ASN A 74 -3.97 1.11 3.50
N ILE A 75 -3.27 0.06 3.06
CA ILE A 75 -3.08 -1.18 3.84
C ILE A 75 -1.69 -1.12 4.48
N ALA A 76 -1.53 -0.18 5.41
CA ALA A 76 -0.26 0.06 6.08
C ALA A 76 0.04 -1.00 7.13
N MET A 77 1.22 -1.60 7.05
CA MET A 77 1.70 -2.55 8.06
C MET A 77 3.11 -2.14 8.47
N ARG A 78 3.21 -1.53 9.65
CA ARG A 78 4.48 -1.04 10.18
C ARG A 78 5.51 -2.17 10.27
N GLY A 79 6.71 -1.92 9.77
CA GLY A 79 7.82 -2.89 9.81
C GLY A 79 7.74 -4.00 8.78
N SER A 80 6.71 -4.04 7.93
CA SER A 80 6.56 -5.09 6.93
C SER A 80 7.65 -5.00 5.85
N ASP A 81 8.13 -6.14 5.43
CA ASP A 81 9.08 -6.28 4.31
C ASP A 81 8.39 -6.72 3.01
N GLY A 82 7.05 -6.80 3.03
CA GLY A 82 6.27 -7.23 1.87
C GLY A 82 5.94 -8.72 1.85
N SER A 83 6.37 -9.49 2.85
CA SER A 83 6.08 -10.93 2.92
C SER A 83 4.66 -11.26 3.37
N VAL A 84 3.88 -10.26 3.77
CA VAL A 84 2.56 -10.46 4.37
C VAL A 84 1.56 -11.14 3.41
N PHE A 85 1.67 -10.87 2.11
CA PHE A 85 0.68 -11.35 1.13
C PHE A 85 0.60 -12.87 1.03
N VAL A 86 1.71 -13.58 1.28
CA VAL A 86 1.73 -15.04 1.24
C VAL A 86 1.06 -15.67 2.46
N LYS A 87 0.78 -14.87 3.50
CA LYS A 87 0.16 -15.31 4.75
C LYS A 87 -1.36 -15.12 4.78
N PHE A 88 -1.91 -14.38 3.81
CA PHE A 88 -3.36 -14.11 3.76
C PHE A 88 -4.14 -15.41 3.55
N GLN A 89 -5.28 -15.52 4.23
CA GLN A 89 -6.25 -16.60 3.99
C GLN A 89 -6.79 -16.41 2.57
N GLN A 90 -6.53 -17.38 1.68
CA GLN A 90 -6.70 -17.19 0.23
C GLN A 90 -8.15 -16.88 -0.19
N THR A 91 -9.11 -17.60 0.38
CA THR A 91 -10.54 -17.43 0.02
C THR A 91 -11.00 -16.02 0.40
N LEU A 92 -10.68 -15.59 1.62
CA LEU A 92 -11.03 -14.26 2.12
C LEU A 92 -10.36 -13.17 1.27
N ALA A 93 -9.05 -13.31 1.00
CA ALA A 93 -8.33 -12.33 0.20
C ALA A 93 -8.94 -12.18 -1.21
N LYS A 94 -9.28 -13.29 -1.86
CA LYS A 94 -9.93 -13.25 -3.18
C LYS A 94 -11.28 -12.54 -3.14
N SER A 95 -12.12 -12.85 -2.14
CA SER A 95 -13.41 -12.19 -1.98
C SER A 95 -13.27 -10.70 -1.78
N MET A 96 -12.38 -10.32 -0.84
CA MET A 96 -12.16 -8.92 -0.50
C MET A 96 -11.59 -8.13 -1.68
N PHE A 97 -10.59 -8.67 -2.40
CA PHE A 97 -10.04 -8.02 -3.59
C PHE A 97 -11.05 -7.96 -4.75
N ALA A 98 -11.94 -8.95 -4.86
CA ALA A 98 -13.03 -8.90 -5.86
C ALA A 98 -13.99 -7.74 -5.57
N ASP A 99 -14.36 -7.55 -4.30
CA ASP A 99 -15.26 -6.46 -3.88
C ASP A 99 -14.59 -5.09 -3.97
N LEU A 100 -13.31 -4.99 -3.65
CA LEU A 100 -12.54 -3.74 -3.76
C LEU A 100 -12.21 -3.41 -5.23
N ASN A 101 -12.03 -4.43 -6.07
CA ASN A 101 -11.75 -4.30 -7.50
C ASN A 101 -10.61 -3.30 -7.80
N PRO A 102 -9.44 -3.42 -7.14
CA PRO A 102 -8.37 -2.45 -7.35
C PRO A 102 -7.83 -2.51 -8.78
N LYS A 103 -7.50 -1.36 -9.34
CA LYS A 103 -6.92 -1.25 -10.69
C LYS A 103 -5.38 -1.15 -10.61
N LEU A 104 -4.91 -0.74 -9.46
CA LEU A 104 -3.47 -0.55 -9.23
C LEU A 104 -3.09 -0.95 -7.79
N UNK A 105 -2.03 -1.80 -7.30
CA UNK A 105 -1.66 -2.07 -6.24
C UNK A 105 -0.52 -1.43 -6.13
N ILE A 106 -0.13 -0.52 -5.42
CA ILE A 106 1.17 0.11 -5.15
C ILE A 106 1.85 -0.61 -3.99
N LEU A 107 3.04 -1.13 -4.22
CA LEU A 107 3.84 -1.85 -3.22
C LEU A 107 5.04 -0.97 -2.86
N GLN A 108 5.11 -0.47 -1.63
CA GLN A 108 6.22 0.37 -1.17
C GLN A 108 7.06 -0.45 -0.18
N TYR A 109 8.12 -1.10 -0.67
CA TYR A 109 8.92 -2.05 0.11
C TYR A 109 10.41 -1.91 -0.20
N GLY A 110 11.23 -2.58 0.62
CA GLY A 110 12.68 -2.62 0.51
C GLY A 110 13.40 -1.94 1.67
N GLY A 111 12.84 -0.83 2.18
CA GLY A 111 13.46 -0.09 3.29
C GLY A 111 13.65 -0.95 4.53
N ASN A 112 12.61 -1.67 4.95
CA ASN A 112 12.67 -2.53 6.16
C ASN A 112 13.61 -3.74 5.99
N ALA A 113 13.98 -4.09 4.75
CA ALA A 113 14.96 -5.15 4.49
C ALA A 113 16.40 -4.63 4.55
N MET A 114 16.62 -3.32 4.43
CA MET A 114 17.98 -2.74 4.34
C MET A 114 18.87 -3.04 5.57
N PRO A 115 18.38 -2.99 6.81
CA PRO A 115 19.25 -3.29 7.96
C PRO A 115 19.90 -4.68 7.93
N VAL A 116 19.30 -5.65 7.24
CA VAL A 116 19.84 -7.01 7.10
C VAL A 116 20.50 -7.34 5.74
N UNK A 117 20.43 -6.55 4.52
CA UNK A 117 20.94 -6.66 3.49
C UNK A 117 22.26 -6.62 3.62
N SER A 118 23.00 -7.66 3.78
CA SER A 118 24.45 -7.77 4.05
C SER A 118 25.27 -8.22 2.83
N SER A 119 24.62 -8.71 1.79
CA SER A 119 25.29 -9.21 0.59
C SER A 119 24.33 -9.31 -0.59
N GLU A 120 24.87 -9.46 -1.81
CA GLU A 120 24.09 -9.70 -3.02
C GLU A 120 23.21 -10.95 -2.88
N LYS A 121 23.71 -11.98 -2.21
CA LYS A 121 22.93 -13.21 -1.96
C LYS A 121 21.66 -12.91 -1.15
N VAL A 122 21.76 -12.04 -0.14
CA VAL A 122 20.62 -11.61 0.68
C VAL A 122 19.65 -10.77 -0.16
N ALA A 123 20.17 -9.89 -1.01
CA ALA A 123 19.33 -9.10 -1.91
C ALA A 123 18.50 -10.01 -2.83
N LYS A 124 19.12 -11.01 -3.43
CA LYS A 124 18.44 -12.03 -4.27
C LYS A 124 17.35 -12.80 -3.51
N UNK A 125 17.47 -12.90 -2.25
CA UNK A 125 16.62 -13.49 -1.54
C UNK A 125 15.49 -12.76 -1.35
N TYR A 126 15.69 -11.59 -1.08
CA TYR A 126 14.62 -10.62 -0.96
C TYR A 126 13.84 -10.48 -2.29
N GLY A 127 14.54 -10.42 -3.40
CA GLY A 127 13.92 -10.39 -4.72
C GLY A 127 12.96 -11.56 -4.94
N LYS A 128 13.36 -12.78 -4.58
CA LYS A 128 12.48 -13.95 -4.69
C LYS A 128 11.24 -13.84 -3.79
N GLN A 129 11.41 -13.30 -2.58
CA GLN A 129 10.29 -13.06 -1.67
C GLN A 129 9.30 -12.07 -2.29
N LEU A 130 9.81 -11.00 -2.88
CA LEU A 130 8.96 -10.00 -3.56
C LEU A 130 8.22 -10.62 -4.75
N THR A 131 8.91 -11.45 -5.56
CA THR A 131 8.28 -12.20 -6.66
C THR A 131 7.12 -13.06 -6.14
N ASN A 132 7.31 -13.76 -5.03
CA ASN A 132 6.25 -14.58 -4.43
C ASN A 132 5.06 -13.72 -4.01
N SER A 133 5.33 -12.55 -3.46
CA SER A 133 4.27 -11.61 -3.06
C SER A 133 3.50 -11.08 -4.28
N ILE A 134 4.19 -10.71 -5.35
CA ILE A 134 3.58 -10.30 -6.63
C ILE A 134 2.67 -11.42 -7.16
N ASN A 135 3.15 -12.64 -7.17
CA ASN A 135 2.36 -13.80 -7.59
C ASN A 135 1.12 -14.04 -6.73
N UNK A 136 1.23 -13.66 -5.36
CA UNK A 136 0.27 -13.78 -4.56
C UNK A 136 -0.73 -12.90 -4.79
N ILE A 137 -0.45 -11.67 -5.11
CA ILE A 137 -1.38 -10.59 -5.44
C ILE A 137 -2.14 -10.89 -6.74
N ARG A 138 -1.43 -11.34 -7.76
CA ARG A 138 -2.06 -11.69 -9.04
C ARG A 138 -3.05 -12.85 -8.93
N ARG A 139 -2.86 -13.76 -7.99
CA ARG A 139 -3.85 -14.82 -7.74
C ARG A 139 -5.11 -14.29 -7.07
N TYR A 140 -4.96 -13.25 -6.23
CA TYR A 140 -6.11 -12.61 -5.58
C TYR A 140 -6.82 -11.64 -6.53
N CYS A 141 -6.07 -10.96 -7.40
CA CYS A 141 -6.56 -9.91 -8.28
C CYS A 141 -5.83 -9.97 -9.65
N PRO A 142 -6.28 -10.86 -10.59
CA PRO A 142 -5.59 -11.11 -11.88
C PRO A 142 -5.36 -9.89 -12.77
N UNK A 143 -5.98 -8.85 -12.56
CA UNK A 143 -5.96 -7.87 -13.33
C UNK A 143 -5.35 -6.73 -12.86
N VAL A 144 -4.89 -6.81 -11.94
CA VAL A 144 -4.37 -5.61 -11.29
C VAL A 144 -3.01 -5.19 -11.88
N SER A 145 -2.87 -3.91 -12.15
CA SER A 145 -1.55 -3.32 -12.44
C SER A 145 -0.78 -3.18 -11.13
N ILE A 146 0.55 -3.39 -11.18
CA ILE A 146 1.39 -3.29 -9.97
C ILE A 146 2.51 -2.29 -10.21
N LEU A 147 2.76 -1.46 -9.19
CA LEU A 147 3.87 -0.51 -9.16
C LEU A 147 4.71 -0.74 -7.91
N UNK A 148 6.07 -1.04 -7.71
CA UNK A 148 6.72 -1.18 -6.79
C UNK A 148 7.22 0.00 -6.55
N ILE A 149 7.31 0.70 -5.58
CA ILE A 149 8.09 1.86 -5.13
C ILE A 149 9.25 1.35 -4.28
N GLY A 150 10.47 1.51 -4.78
CA GLY A 150 11.68 1.10 -4.08
C GLY A 150 12.01 2.03 -2.91
N PRO A 151 12.95 1.60 -2.02
CA PRO A 151 13.26 2.36 -0.81
C PRO A 151 13.82 3.77 -1.09
N ALA A 152 13.59 4.66 -0.14
CA ALA A 152 14.30 5.94 -0.06
C ALA A 152 15.79 5.69 0.23
N ASP A 153 16.65 6.69 -0.02
CA ASP A 153 17.99 6.63 0.53
C ASP A 153 17.89 6.57 2.07
N MET A 154 18.78 5.82 2.67
CA MET A 154 18.90 5.68 4.13
C MET A 154 20.38 5.70 4.48
N CYS A 155 20.75 6.39 5.56
CA CYS A 155 22.14 6.50 5.94
C CYS A 155 22.41 5.89 7.31
N LYS A 156 23.64 5.40 7.48
CA LYS A 156 24.14 4.93 8.78
C LYS A 156 25.63 5.25 8.88
N THR A 157 26.15 5.23 10.09
CA THR A 157 27.58 5.43 10.32
C THR A 157 28.35 4.14 9.95
N VAL A 158 29.30 4.28 9.04
CA VAL A 158 30.22 3.19 8.61
C VAL A 158 31.65 3.75 8.74
N ASN A 159 32.47 3.10 9.54
CA ASN A 159 33.87 3.53 9.78
C ASN A 159 33.96 5.01 10.21
N GLY A 160 33.02 5.44 11.07
CA GLY A 160 33.01 6.81 11.59
C GLY A 160 32.40 7.86 10.65
N GLN A 161 31.97 7.48 9.44
CA GLN A 161 31.40 8.41 8.48
C GLN A 161 29.93 8.06 8.20
N LEU A 162 29.07 9.09 8.22
CA LEU A 162 27.66 8.94 7.88
C LEU A 162 27.54 8.82 6.36
N GLN A 163 26.91 7.74 5.88
CA GLN A 163 26.77 7.48 4.44
C GLN A 163 25.60 6.54 4.17
N THR A 164 25.15 6.50 2.93
CA THR A 164 24.14 5.54 2.45
C THR A 164 24.49 4.12 2.90
N TYR A 165 23.48 3.34 3.28
CA TYR A 165 23.65 1.91 3.59
C TYR A 165 24.41 1.21 2.47
N PRO A 166 25.50 0.46 2.78
CA PRO A 166 26.40 -0.08 1.77
C PRO A 166 25.75 -0.92 0.66
N MET A 167 24.65 -1.61 0.97
CA MET A 167 23.98 -2.48 0.01
C MET A 167 22.78 -1.80 -0.69
N MET A 168 22.57 -0.49 -0.53
CA MET A 168 21.42 0.22 -1.08
C MET A 168 21.34 0.06 -2.61
N GLU A 169 22.42 0.36 -3.31
CA GLU A 169 22.43 0.27 -4.78
C GLU A 169 22.21 -1.17 -5.27
N THR A 170 22.75 -2.15 -4.54
CA THR A 170 22.52 -3.58 -4.84
C THR A 170 21.03 -3.93 -4.68
N MET A 171 20.39 -3.44 -3.60
CA MET A 171 18.96 -3.65 -3.38
C MET A 171 18.14 -3.01 -4.51
N ILE A 172 18.42 -1.75 -4.86
CA ILE A 172 17.70 -1.04 -5.93
C ILE A 172 17.84 -1.82 -7.25
N LYS A 173 19.04 -2.26 -7.58
CA LYS A 173 19.30 -3.07 -8.80
C LYS A 173 18.47 -4.35 -8.78
N GLU A 174 18.45 -5.05 -7.65
CA GLU A 174 17.70 -6.32 -7.54
C GLU A 174 16.18 -6.07 -7.70
N LEU A 175 15.66 -5.01 -7.05
CA LEU A 175 14.24 -4.67 -7.17
C LEU A 175 13.87 -4.30 -8.62
N LYS A 176 14.73 -3.55 -9.31
CA LYS A 176 14.54 -3.24 -10.75
C LYS A 176 14.49 -4.53 -11.59
N ASN A 177 15.40 -5.47 -11.33
CA ASN A 177 15.43 -6.75 -12.04
C ASN A 177 14.13 -7.55 -11.81
N VAL A 178 13.70 -7.67 -10.56
CA VAL A 178 12.46 -8.36 -10.21
C VAL A 178 11.27 -7.71 -10.92
N CYS A 179 11.21 -6.42 -10.93
CA CYS A 179 10.13 -5.70 -11.64
C CYS A 179 10.13 -6.00 -13.15
N UNK A 180 11.20 -5.98 -13.57
CA UNK A 180 11.38 -6.26 -14.75
C UNK A 180 10.96 -7.48 -15.09
N GLU A 181 11.36 -8.59 -14.65
CA GLU A 181 11.04 -10.01 -14.86
C GLU A 181 9.56 -10.34 -14.67
N ASN A 182 8.89 -9.55 -13.85
CA ASN A 182 7.50 -9.78 -13.48
C ASN A 182 6.50 -8.78 -14.11
N ASN A 183 6.91 -7.98 -15.08
CA ASN A 183 6.05 -6.96 -15.71
C ASN A 183 5.38 -6.05 -14.67
N VAL A 184 6.20 -5.51 -13.76
CA VAL A 184 5.78 -4.59 -12.71
C VAL A 184 6.47 -3.24 -12.97
N ALA A 185 5.73 -2.14 -12.91
CA ALA A 185 6.32 -0.81 -13.00
C ALA A 185 7.18 -0.55 -11.76
N PHE A 186 8.25 0.23 -11.90
CA PHE A 186 9.17 0.54 -10.80
C PHE A 186 9.43 2.03 -10.69
N PHE A 187 9.23 2.58 -9.50
CA PHE A 187 9.62 3.94 -9.16
C PHE A 187 10.70 3.89 -8.08
N SER A 188 11.85 4.51 -8.32
CA SER A 188 12.97 4.53 -7.39
C SER A 188 12.93 5.81 -6.55
N MET A 189 12.50 5.72 -5.30
CA MET A 189 12.61 6.87 -4.38
C MET A 189 14.07 7.28 -4.19
N TYR A 190 14.97 6.30 -4.12
CA TYR A 190 16.42 6.56 -4.00
C TYR A 190 16.91 7.51 -5.11
N ASP A 191 16.60 7.16 -6.37
CA ASP A 191 17.03 8.00 -7.50
C ASP A 191 16.31 9.35 -7.49
N ALA A 192 15.03 9.37 -7.16
CA ALA A 192 14.21 10.60 -7.09
C ALA A 192 14.70 11.56 -6.01
N MET A 193 15.32 11.05 -4.95
CA MET A 193 15.92 11.85 -3.89
C MET A 193 17.26 12.50 -4.30
N GLY A 194 17.93 11.93 -5.32
CA GLY A 194 19.26 12.33 -5.75
C GLY A 194 20.33 11.25 -5.55
N GLY A 195 19.95 10.03 -5.19
CA GLY A 195 20.87 8.89 -5.10
C GLY A 195 21.69 8.87 -3.81
N LYS A 196 22.93 8.44 -3.95
CA LYS A 196 23.84 8.19 -2.81
C LYS A 196 24.04 9.43 -1.95
N ASN A 197 23.84 9.26 -0.64
CA ASN A 197 23.96 10.29 0.39
C ASN A 197 22.93 11.42 0.28
N SER A 198 21.87 11.23 -0.52
CA SER A 198 20.81 12.24 -0.65
C SER A 198 20.03 12.41 0.66
N MET A 199 19.89 11.36 1.47
CA MET A 199 19.22 11.49 2.77
C MET A 199 19.90 12.52 3.67
N ILE A 200 21.22 12.64 3.61
CA ILE A 200 21.97 13.66 4.37
C ILE A 200 21.51 15.05 3.96
N GLN A 201 21.33 15.27 2.66
CA GLN A 201 20.85 16.56 2.15
C GLN A 201 19.39 16.82 2.52
N TRP A 202 18.57 15.76 2.48
CA TRP A 202 17.15 15.86 2.86
C TRP A 202 17.00 16.25 4.34
N VAL A 203 17.83 15.70 5.23
CA VAL A 203 17.85 16.13 6.65
C VAL A 203 18.26 17.61 6.76
N LYS A 204 19.33 18.02 6.07
CA LYS A 204 19.79 19.43 6.09
C LYS A 204 18.72 20.40 5.58
N GLN A 205 17.89 19.98 4.64
CA GLN A 205 16.81 20.79 4.08
C GLN A 205 15.52 20.74 4.91
N GLY A 206 15.51 20.01 6.03
CA GLY A 206 14.34 19.87 6.88
C GLY A 206 13.22 19.02 6.23
N LEU A 207 13.61 18.07 5.39
CA LEU A 207 12.69 17.14 4.70
C LEU A 207 12.69 15.74 5.33
N ALA A 208 13.66 15.46 6.19
CA ALA A 208 13.78 14.14 6.84
C ALA A 208 14.14 14.31 8.30
N VAL A 209 13.90 13.26 9.06
CA VAL A 209 14.18 13.20 10.50
C VAL A 209 15.68 12.98 10.71
N SER A 210 16.20 13.43 11.85
CA SER A 210 17.64 13.35 12.18
C SER A 210 18.14 11.91 12.39
N ASP A 211 17.26 10.91 12.24
CA ASP A 211 17.68 9.50 12.22
C ASP A 211 18.27 9.07 10.86
N TYR A 212 18.17 9.93 9.84
CA TYR A 212 18.67 9.71 8.48
C TYR A 212 18.01 8.50 7.78
N ILE A 213 16.77 8.19 8.17
CA ILE A 213 16.00 7.05 7.62
C ILE A 213 14.61 7.50 7.18
N HIS A 214 13.93 8.27 8.01
CA HIS A 214 12.51 8.58 7.81
C HIS A 214 12.28 10.00 7.32
N PHE A 215 11.36 10.15 6.35
CA PHE A 215 10.85 11.47 5.98
C PHE A 215 10.06 12.06 7.14
N ASN A 216 10.10 13.38 7.27
CA ASN A 216 9.07 14.07 8.03
C ASN A 216 7.91 14.44 7.08
N ARG A 217 6.90 15.16 7.57
CA ARG A 217 5.72 15.53 6.78
C ARG A 217 6.11 16.26 5.47
N ARG A 218 7.03 17.25 5.56
CA ARG A 218 7.45 18.02 4.38
C ARG A 218 8.15 17.14 3.33
N GLY A 219 8.98 16.20 3.79
CA GLY A 219 9.64 15.26 2.90
C GLY A 219 8.68 14.29 2.23
N ALA A 220 7.69 13.81 2.99
CA ALA A 220 6.63 12.95 2.43
C ALA A 220 5.82 13.72 1.37
N GLU A 221 5.45 14.98 1.65
CA GLU A 221 4.76 15.85 0.70
C GLU A 221 5.59 16.03 -0.57
N LYS A 222 6.89 16.37 -0.43
CA LYS A 222 7.79 16.53 -1.58
C LYS A 222 7.90 15.25 -2.41
N MET A 223 8.09 14.10 -1.76
CA MET A 223 8.20 12.82 -2.48
C MET A 223 6.89 12.46 -3.19
N SER A 224 5.74 12.72 -2.55
CA SER A 224 4.45 12.46 -3.19
C SER A 224 4.21 13.35 -4.42
N GLU A 225 4.66 14.61 -4.39
CA GLU A 225 4.62 15.49 -5.57
C GLU A 225 5.46 14.93 -6.72
N ILE A 226 6.68 14.43 -6.41
CA ILE A 226 7.55 13.84 -7.43
C ILE A 226 6.88 12.60 -8.04
N LEU A 227 6.39 11.70 -7.19
CA LEU A 227 5.71 10.49 -7.65
C LEU A 227 4.47 10.84 -8.51
N PHE A 228 3.65 11.80 -8.05
CA PHE A 228 2.46 12.22 -8.77
C PHE A 228 2.81 12.74 -10.17
N LYS A 229 3.86 13.57 -10.28
CA LYS A 229 4.31 14.09 -11.59
C LYS A 229 4.74 12.94 -12.52
N TYR A 230 5.43 11.92 -12.01
CA TYR A 230 5.80 10.75 -12.81
C TYR A 230 4.57 9.99 -13.27
N LEU A 231 3.60 9.77 -12.39
CA LEU A 231 2.36 9.07 -12.74
C LEU A 231 1.58 9.83 -13.81
N MET A 232 1.51 11.16 -13.71
CA MET A 232 0.82 11.99 -14.70
C MET A 232 1.54 11.97 -16.04
N LEU A 233 2.87 12.03 -16.03
CA LEU A 233 3.66 11.92 -17.27
C LEU A 233 3.41 10.57 -17.96
N GLU A 234 3.44 9.47 -17.22
CA GLU A 234 3.17 8.14 -17.78
C GLU A 234 1.73 8.04 -18.33
N TYR A 235 0.78 8.67 -17.64
CA TYR A 235 -0.61 8.72 -18.08
C TYR A 235 -0.74 9.50 -19.38
N GLU A 236 -0.12 10.65 -19.51
CA GLU A 236 -0.11 11.46 -20.74
C GLU A 236 0.51 10.67 -21.90
N LEU A 237 1.65 10.01 -21.66
CA LEU A 237 2.30 9.16 -22.67
C LEU A 237 1.39 8.00 -23.10
N PHE A 238 0.65 7.42 -22.15
CA PHE A 238 -0.34 6.37 -22.47
C PHE A 238 -1.45 6.91 -23.37
N LEU A 239 -2.00 8.10 -23.05
CA LEU A 239 -3.04 8.72 -23.86
C LEU A 239 -2.55 8.94 -25.30
N ILE A 240 -1.37 9.52 -25.47
CA ILE A 240 -0.75 9.76 -26.79
C ILE A 240 -0.61 8.43 -27.56
N LYS A 241 -0.04 7.41 -26.91
CA LYS A 241 0.22 6.12 -27.56
C LYS A 241 -1.06 5.38 -27.95
N THR A 242 -2.15 5.61 -27.24
CA THR A 242 -3.42 4.90 -27.50
C THR A 242 -4.42 5.71 -28.31
N GLY A 243 -4.08 6.96 -28.69
CA GLY A 243 -4.97 7.84 -29.42
C GLY A 243 -6.20 8.25 -28.61
N ARG A 244 -6.06 8.29 -27.28
CA ARG A 244 -7.15 8.64 -26.36
C ARG A 244 -7.00 10.07 -25.84
N ASP A 245 -6.50 10.97 -26.66
CA ASP A 245 -6.42 12.38 -26.28
C ASP A 245 -7.83 12.92 -25.99
N SER A 246 -7.97 13.61 -24.87
CA SER A 246 -9.24 14.16 -24.37
C SER A 246 -9.76 15.30 -25.23
#